data_68428bf68548614784f2fe3a6142d41a
#
_entry.id   68428bf68548614784f2fe3a6142d41a
#
_cell.length_a   1.000
_cell.length_b   1.000
_cell.length_c   1.000
_cell.angle_alpha   90.00
_cell.angle_beta   90.00
_cell.angle_gamma   90.00
#
_symmetry.space_group_name_H-M   'P 1'
#
loop_
_entity.id
_entity.type
_entity.pdbx_description
1 polymer ?
#
loop_
_entity_poly.entity_id
_entity_poly.type
_entity_poly.pdbx_seq_one_letter_code
_entity_poly.pdbx_strand_id
1 'polypeptide(L)'
;TMIGYGGNDTYYVDNAGDKVNEAAGGGTDRVLTSLNYALAAGSEIELLATTNPSGTTAINLSGNAFAQTIQGNAGANVINGLAGADTMVGYGGNDTYYVDNAGDKVIEAAGGGTDKVVTSMSHALAAGSQVEVLAINNPSGTAAMNLNGNEFAQTIQGNAGANAINGLGGADTMIGYGGNDGYYIDNAGDKVIEAAGGGRDTVATTVSYALAAGSAVELLAARYPSATTAINLTGNEFAQTIKGNAGANVINGGRGADTLTGNGGNDAFVFNTALGAGNIDRITDFNKLQDKIHIDNAIFAGLSSGALTSAAFFAGAAAHDSSDRILYNNSTGALSFDSDGIGGAVQTQFATLSPGLSLTAAAFFVT
;
A
#
# COMPACT_ATOMS: atom_id res chain seq x y z
N THR A 1 6.33 8.64 -49.03
CA THR A 1 7.47 8.01 -48.34
C THR A 1 8.66 8.95 -48.42
N MET A 2 9.32 9.19 -47.29
CA MET A 2 10.51 10.03 -47.16
C MET A 2 11.70 9.14 -46.79
N ILE A 3 12.88 9.40 -47.34
CA ILE A 3 14.11 8.66 -47.13
C ILE A 3 15.27 9.64 -47.04
N GLY A 4 16.05 9.63 -45.95
CA GLY A 4 17.16 10.55 -45.68
C GLY A 4 18.52 10.07 -46.18
N TYR A 5 18.78 8.78 -46.15
CA TYR A 5 20.06 8.15 -46.44
C TYR A 5 21.11 8.28 -45.34
N GLY A 6 21.72 9.43 -45.14
CA GLY A 6 22.71 9.65 -44.11
C GLY A 6 22.90 11.13 -43.82
N GLY A 7 23.14 11.44 -42.57
CA GLY A 7 23.17 12.78 -41.99
C GLY A 7 22.08 12.91 -40.94
N ASN A 8 21.95 14.09 -40.37
CA ASN A 8 20.91 14.33 -39.33
C ASN A 8 19.68 14.93 -40.01
N ASP A 9 18.70 14.13 -40.34
CA ASP A 9 17.55 14.49 -41.15
C ASP A 9 16.33 14.92 -40.33
N THR A 10 15.47 15.73 -40.92
CA THR A 10 14.19 16.17 -40.30
C THR A 10 13.05 15.88 -41.24
N TYR A 11 12.11 15.04 -40.76
CA TYR A 11 10.90 14.68 -41.50
C TYR A 11 9.69 15.40 -40.94
N TYR A 12 8.91 16.02 -41.75
CA TYR A 12 7.63 16.64 -41.39
C TYR A 12 6.49 15.73 -41.88
N VAL A 13 5.68 15.24 -40.93
CA VAL A 13 4.54 14.38 -41.21
C VAL A 13 3.26 15.16 -40.95
N ASP A 14 2.51 15.44 -42.00
CA ASP A 14 1.22 16.14 -41.96
C ASP A 14 0.07 15.33 -42.58
N ASN A 15 0.35 14.13 -43.05
CA ASN A 15 -0.62 13.20 -43.62
C ASN A 15 -0.45 11.78 -43.02
N ALA A 16 -1.56 11.16 -42.67
CA ALA A 16 -1.55 9.80 -42.06
C ALA A 16 -0.97 8.71 -42.99
N GLY A 17 -0.89 8.96 -44.29
CA GLY A 17 -0.27 8.07 -45.28
C GLY A 17 1.24 8.22 -45.39
N ASP A 18 1.84 9.21 -44.74
CA ASP A 18 3.29 9.42 -44.81
C ASP A 18 4.06 8.29 -44.13
N LYS A 19 5.14 7.89 -44.80
CA LYS A 19 6.08 6.90 -44.27
C LYS A 19 7.48 7.47 -44.26
N VAL A 20 8.15 7.35 -43.13
CA VAL A 20 9.56 7.66 -42.98
C VAL A 20 10.33 6.36 -42.91
N ASN A 21 11.31 6.19 -43.75
CA ASN A 21 12.25 5.07 -43.73
C ASN A 21 13.66 5.62 -43.54
N GLU A 22 14.25 5.30 -42.39
CA GLU A 22 15.65 5.65 -42.11
C GLU A 22 16.45 4.39 -41.91
N ALA A 23 17.64 4.35 -42.48
CA ALA A 23 18.53 3.21 -42.39
C ALA A 23 19.33 3.24 -41.05
N ALA A 24 19.69 2.07 -40.58
CA ALA A 24 20.52 1.97 -39.38
C ALA A 24 21.87 2.69 -39.57
N GLY A 25 22.24 3.56 -38.61
CA GLY A 25 23.47 4.34 -38.65
C GLY A 25 23.42 5.53 -39.61
N GLY A 26 22.24 5.96 -40.01
CA GLY A 26 22.00 7.13 -40.86
C GLY A 26 22.43 8.46 -40.26
N GLY A 27 22.36 8.59 -38.94
CA GLY A 27 22.67 9.84 -38.23
C GLY A 27 21.92 9.98 -36.92
N THR A 28 21.46 11.19 -36.64
CA THR A 28 20.50 11.49 -35.59
C THR A 28 19.29 12.15 -36.22
N ASP A 29 18.21 11.39 -36.34
CA ASP A 29 17.10 11.74 -37.19
C ASP A 29 15.83 12.02 -36.38
N ARG A 30 14.99 12.91 -36.91
CA ARG A 30 13.78 13.32 -36.21
C ARG A 30 12.55 13.35 -37.09
N VAL A 31 11.45 12.90 -36.55
CA VAL A 31 10.11 13.05 -37.11
C VAL A 31 9.35 14.08 -36.31
N LEU A 32 8.83 15.08 -36.98
CA LEU A 32 7.93 16.10 -36.44
C LEU A 32 6.54 15.93 -37.06
N THR A 33 5.53 15.66 -36.19
CA THR A 33 4.17 15.39 -36.68
C THR A 33 3.12 16.36 -36.13
N SER A 34 2.10 16.64 -36.91
CA SER A 34 0.90 17.38 -36.46
C SER A 34 -0.33 16.51 -36.26
N LEU A 35 -0.15 15.17 -36.35
CA LEU A 35 -1.22 14.18 -36.22
C LEU A 35 -0.72 12.93 -35.54
N ASN A 36 -1.63 11.97 -35.22
CA ASN A 36 -1.25 10.68 -34.68
C ASN A 36 -0.28 9.96 -35.62
N TYR A 37 0.83 9.48 -35.07
CA TYR A 37 1.85 8.86 -35.89
C TYR A 37 2.54 7.69 -35.18
N ALA A 38 2.86 6.68 -35.97
CA ALA A 38 3.66 5.54 -35.54
C ALA A 38 4.87 5.39 -36.48
N LEU A 39 6.06 5.26 -35.89
CA LEU A 39 7.27 4.98 -36.64
C LEU A 39 7.17 3.64 -37.36
N ALA A 40 7.66 3.58 -38.59
CA ALA A 40 7.74 2.32 -39.30
C ALA A 40 8.71 1.35 -38.62
N ALA A 41 8.38 0.07 -38.61
CA ALA A 41 9.30 -0.94 -38.10
C ALA A 41 10.62 -0.89 -38.92
N GLY A 42 11.75 -0.88 -38.20
CA GLY A 42 13.08 -0.83 -38.81
C GLY A 42 13.55 0.55 -39.26
N SER A 43 12.75 1.61 -39.07
CA SER A 43 13.19 3.00 -39.28
C SER A 43 13.92 3.50 -38.02
N GLU A 44 15.22 3.76 -38.13
CA GLU A 44 16.05 4.22 -37.01
C GLU A 44 15.89 5.76 -36.86
N ILE A 45 14.93 6.15 -36.00
CA ILE A 45 14.61 7.54 -35.67
C ILE A 45 14.84 7.72 -34.18
N GLU A 46 15.65 8.71 -33.79
CA GLU A 46 15.95 8.97 -32.39
C GLU A 46 14.97 9.92 -31.71
N LEU A 47 14.29 10.79 -32.49
CA LEU A 47 13.30 11.72 -31.95
C LEU A 47 11.99 11.67 -32.76
N LEU A 48 10.92 11.29 -32.07
CA LEU A 48 9.54 11.46 -32.55
C LEU A 48 8.86 12.54 -31.70
N ALA A 49 8.44 13.65 -32.34
CA ALA A 49 7.84 14.74 -31.59
C ALA A 49 6.67 15.40 -32.34
N THR A 50 5.80 16.07 -31.60
CA THR A 50 4.77 16.92 -32.20
C THR A 50 5.39 18.21 -32.72
N THR A 51 4.83 18.78 -33.80
CA THR A 51 5.29 20.07 -34.37
C THR A 51 5.01 21.26 -33.46
N ASN A 52 4.06 21.14 -32.54
CA ASN A 52 3.67 22.23 -31.63
C ASN A 52 3.49 21.67 -30.19
N PRO A 53 4.53 21.72 -29.35
CA PRO A 53 4.46 21.24 -27.96
C PRO A 53 3.41 21.98 -27.10
N SER A 54 3.03 23.20 -27.44
CA SER A 54 1.99 23.96 -26.74
C SER A 54 0.58 23.73 -27.29
N GLY A 55 0.45 22.89 -28.32
CA GLY A 55 -0.85 22.55 -28.92
C GLY A 55 -1.65 21.67 -27.98
N THR A 56 -2.97 21.90 -27.87
CA THR A 56 -3.88 21.18 -26.97
C THR A 56 -4.69 20.06 -27.64
N THR A 57 -4.45 19.85 -28.94
CA THR A 57 -5.07 18.73 -29.66
C THR A 57 -4.38 17.44 -29.24
N ALA A 58 -5.14 16.43 -28.82
CA ALA A 58 -4.60 15.11 -28.48
C ALA A 58 -3.91 14.48 -29.70
N ILE A 59 -2.64 14.12 -29.56
CA ILE A 59 -1.83 13.45 -30.58
C ILE A 59 -1.19 12.22 -29.96
N ASN A 60 -1.47 11.06 -30.55
CA ASN A 60 -0.91 9.78 -30.07
C ASN A 60 0.34 9.44 -30.87
N LEU A 61 1.39 9.03 -30.16
CA LEU A 61 2.70 8.74 -30.73
C LEU A 61 3.13 7.31 -30.37
N SER A 62 3.57 6.56 -31.38
CA SER A 62 4.17 5.25 -31.18
C SER A 62 5.56 5.18 -31.78
N GLY A 63 6.50 4.74 -31.00
CA GLY A 63 7.86 4.41 -31.42
C GLY A 63 7.95 3.12 -32.23
N ASN A 64 9.07 2.45 -32.15
CA ASN A 64 9.31 1.15 -32.76
C ASN A 64 10.27 0.29 -31.91
N ALA A 65 11.15 -0.53 -32.50
CA ALA A 65 12.03 -1.40 -31.73
C ALA A 65 13.37 -0.77 -31.33
N PHE A 66 13.64 0.47 -31.72
CA PHE A 66 14.86 1.19 -31.35
C PHE A 66 14.59 2.10 -30.14
N ALA A 67 15.64 2.58 -29.50
CA ALA A 67 15.52 3.54 -28.41
C ALA A 67 15.23 4.95 -28.95
N GLN A 68 14.11 5.54 -28.55
CA GLN A 68 13.68 6.86 -28.98
C GLN A 68 13.51 7.83 -27.81
N THR A 69 13.55 9.11 -28.13
CA THR A 69 12.88 10.16 -27.35
C THR A 69 11.55 10.49 -28.02
N ILE A 70 10.43 10.36 -27.27
CA ILE A 70 9.09 10.62 -27.80
C ILE A 70 8.49 11.79 -27.04
N GLN A 71 8.08 12.85 -27.76
CA GLN A 71 7.59 14.08 -27.16
C GLN A 71 6.19 14.44 -27.70
N GLY A 72 5.24 14.48 -26.77
CA GLY A 72 3.85 14.87 -27.02
C GLY A 72 3.66 16.37 -27.17
N ASN A 73 2.53 16.87 -26.69
CA ASN A 73 2.18 18.29 -26.64
C ASN A 73 1.33 18.59 -25.38
N ALA A 74 0.78 19.80 -25.26
CA ALA A 74 -0.07 20.16 -24.12
C ALA A 74 -1.52 19.60 -24.21
N GLY A 75 -1.79 18.63 -25.06
CA GLY A 75 -3.06 17.89 -25.14
C GLY A 75 -2.89 16.47 -24.61
N ALA A 76 -3.97 15.82 -24.23
CA ALA A 76 -3.95 14.45 -23.72
C ALA A 76 -3.40 13.46 -24.75
N ASN A 77 -2.17 12.98 -24.53
CA ASN A 77 -1.46 12.10 -25.45
C ASN A 77 -1.49 10.64 -24.99
N VAL A 78 -1.43 9.74 -25.94
CA VAL A 78 -1.06 8.34 -25.69
C VAL A 78 0.31 8.12 -26.31
N ILE A 79 1.29 7.81 -25.48
CA ILE A 79 2.69 7.62 -25.89
C ILE A 79 3.10 6.17 -25.60
N ASN A 80 3.55 5.49 -26.64
CA ASN A 80 4.01 4.11 -26.55
C ASN A 80 5.37 3.98 -27.25
N GLY A 81 6.43 3.75 -26.47
CA GLY A 81 7.77 3.54 -27.02
C GLY A 81 7.88 2.26 -27.82
N LEU A 82 7.08 1.23 -27.47
CA LEU A 82 7.29 -0.13 -27.89
C LEU A 82 8.62 -0.67 -27.36
N ALA A 83 9.23 -1.63 -28.07
CA ALA A 83 10.51 -2.18 -27.62
C ALA A 83 11.63 -1.15 -27.80
N GLY A 84 12.58 -1.14 -26.91
CA GLY A 84 13.67 -0.16 -26.88
C GLY A 84 13.82 0.35 -25.46
N ALA A 85 14.77 1.24 -25.25
CA ALA A 85 14.88 1.97 -24.00
C ALA A 85 14.50 3.41 -24.26
N ASP A 86 13.23 3.73 -24.11
CA ASP A 86 12.63 4.96 -24.59
C ASP A 86 12.57 6.05 -23.51
N THR A 87 12.62 7.31 -23.94
CA THR A 87 12.33 8.45 -23.08
C THR A 87 11.05 9.12 -23.57
N MET A 88 10.02 9.12 -22.73
CA MET A 88 8.69 9.63 -23.07
C MET A 88 8.38 10.88 -22.26
N VAL A 89 7.91 11.93 -22.94
CA VAL A 89 7.58 13.24 -22.37
C VAL A 89 6.22 13.68 -22.91
N GLY A 90 5.23 13.90 -22.05
CA GLY A 90 3.88 14.32 -22.48
C GLY A 90 3.73 15.83 -22.57
N TYR A 91 4.40 16.57 -21.70
CA TYR A 91 4.30 18.01 -21.44
C TYR A 91 3.07 18.38 -20.61
N GLY A 92 1.93 18.56 -21.19
CA GLY A 92 0.69 18.92 -20.50
C GLY A 92 -0.49 18.18 -21.09
N GLY A 93 -1.58 18.14 -20.35
CA GLY A 93 -2.73 17.30 -20.66
C GLY A 93 -2.74 16.08 -19.73
N ASN A 94 -3.72 15.20 -19.89
CA ASN A 94 -3.77 13.95 -19.13
C ASN A 94 -3.21 12.83 -20.00
N ASP A 95 -1.95 12.51 -19.80
CA ASP A 95 -1.19 11.65 -20.70
C ASP A 95 -1.21 10.18 -20.25
N THR A 96 -1.06 9.27 -21.20
CA THR A 96 -0.94 7.85 -20.93
C THR A 96 0.32 7.29 -21.59
N TYR A 97 1.20 6.73 -20.77
CA TYR A 97 2.47 6.13 -21.19
C TYR A 97 2.41 4.61 -21.09
N TYR A 98 2.82 3.94 -22.15
CA TYR A 98 3.00 2.49 -22.12
C TYR A 98 4.47 2.15 -21.94
N VAL A 99 4.76 1.38 -20.91
CA VAL A 99 6.11 0.94 -20.52
C VAL A 99 6.17 -0.57 -20.69
N ASP A 100 7.05 -1.05 -21.55
CA ASP A 100 7.28 -2.47 -21.79
C ASP A 100 8.74 -2.88 -21.75
N ASN A 101 9.64 -1.94 -21.49
CA ASN A 101 11.08 -2.15 -21.35
C ASN A 101 11.62 -1.53 -20.04
N ALA A 102 12.54 -2.23 -19.39
CA ALA A 102 13.16 -1.76 -18.14
C ALA A 102 13.99 -0.48 -18.29
N GLY A 103 14.39 -0.14 -19.50
CA GLY A 103 15.11 1.09 -19.83
C GLY A 103 14.21 2.30 -20.09
N ASP A 104 12.90 2.10 -20.15
CA ASP A 104 11.95 3.17 -20.40
C ASP A 104 11.92 4.19 -19.27
N LYS A 105 11.83 5.45 -19.65
CA LYS A 105 11.75 6.59 -18.73
C LYS A 105 10.56 7.46 -19.09
N VAL A 106 9.70 7.72 -18.11
CA VAL A 106 8.63 8.71 -18.21
C VAL A 106 9.06 9.96 -17.46
N ILE A 107 8.97 11.10 -18.10
CA ILE A 107 9.33 12.40 -17.54
C ILE A 107 8.09 13.29 -17.58
N GLU A 108 7.55 13.57 -16.40
CA GLU A 108 6.43 14.47 -16.21
C GLU A 108 6.79 15.66 -15.33
N ALA A 109 6.40 16.84 -15.78
CA ALA A 109 6.62 18.09 -15.07
C ALA A 109 5.44 18.43 -14.15
N ALA A 110 5.71 19.27 -13.15
CA ALA A 110 4.66 19.76 -12.26
C ALA A 110 3.55 20.48 -13.01
N GLY A 111 2.29 20.08 -12.76
CA GLY A 111 1.11 20.71 -13.35
C GLY A 111 0.85 20.29 -14.81
N GLY A 112 1.43 19.18 -15.23
CA GLY A 112 1.18 18.59 -16.57
C GLY A 112 -0.25 18.12 -16.75
N GLY A 113 -0.89 17.64 -15.69
CA GLY A 113 -2.25 17.07 -15.77
C GLY A 113 -2.49 15.99 -14.73
N THR A 114 -3.22 14.97 -15.10
CA THR A 114 -3.32 13.70 -14.37
C THR A 114 -2.82 12.61 -15.29
N ASP A 115 -1.63 12.11 -15.00
CA ASP A 115 -0.86 11.30 -15.90
C ASP A 115 -0.79 9.84 -15.45
N LYS A 116 -0.76 8.94 -16.42
CA LYS A 116 -0.82 7.51 -16.16
C LYS A 116 0.30 6.74 -16.85
N VAL A 117 1.04 5.97 -16.08
CA VAL A 117 1.95 4.93 -16.59
C VAL A 117 1.22 3.58 -16.55
N VAL A 118 1.20 2.90 -17.68
CA VAL A 118 0.66 1.55 -17.85
C VAL A 118 1.81 0.62 -18.20
N THR A 119 2.15 -0.31 -17.30
CA THR A 119 3.30 -1.19 -17.48
C THR A 119 2.92 -2.65 -17.71
N SER A 120 3.68 -3.35 -18.51
CA SER A 120 3.58 -4.81 -18.70
C SER A 120 4.58 -5.61 -17.86
N MET A 121 5.38 -4.92 -17.03
CA MET A 121 6.46 -5.48 -16.25
C MET A 121 6.63 -4.75 -14.91
N SER A 122 7.51 -5.24 -14.05
CA SER A 122 7.91 -4.48 -12.85
C SER A 122 8.48 -3.13 -13.23
N HIS A 123 8.01 -2.07 -12.60
CA HIS A 123 8.41 -0.70 -12.93
C HIS A 123 8.53 0.19 -11.70
N ALA A 124 9.41 1.18 -11.79
CA ALA A 124 9.57 2.24 -10.81
C ALA A 124 9.49 3.60 -11.49
N LEU A 125 8.65 4.48 -10.97
CA LEU A 125 8.58 5.85 -11.44
C LEU A 125 9.92 6.57 -11.19
N ALA A 126 10.34 7.38 -12.14
CA ALA A 126 11.53 8.19 -11.97
C ALA A 126 11.34 9.26 -10.88
N ALA A 127 12.38 9.52 -10.10
CA ALA A 127 12.35 10.65 -9.16
C ALA A 127 12.11 11.97 -9.91
N GLY A 128 11.28 12.84 -9.36
CA GLY A 128 10.90 14.10 -9.97
C GLY A 128 9.81 14.02 -11.04
N SER A 129 9.41 12.82 -11.49
CA SER A 129 8.34 12.65 -12.47
C SER A 129 6.97 12.70 -11.78
N GLN A 130 6.16 13.69 -12.07
CA GLN A 130 4.83 13.88 -11.46
C GLN A 130 3.77 13.08 -12.22
N VAL A 131 3.79 11.77 -12.02
CA VAL A 131 2.79 10.82 -12.52
C VAL A 131 1.85 10.46 -11.38
N GLU A 132 0.54 10.58 -11.55
CA GLU A 132 -0.44 10.29 -10.51
C GLU A 132 -0.90 8.83 -10.49
N VAL A 133 -0.77 8.10 -11.60
CA VAL A 133 -1.23 6.71 -11.67
C VAL A 133 -0.16 5.80 -12.26
N LEU A 134 0.23 4.79 -11.50
CA LEU A 134 1.04 3.67 -12.00
C LEU A 134 0.19 2.38 -11.97
N ALA A 135 -0.01 1.76 -13.11
CA ALA A 135 -0.87 0.59 -13.21
C ALA A 135 -0.29 -0.51 -14.10
N ILE A 136 -0.58 -1.76 -13.78
CA ILE A 136 -0.29 -2.90 -14.65
C ILE A 136 -1.32 -2.92 -15.79
N ASN A 137 -0.88 -3.21 -17.01
CA ASN A 137 -1.72 -3.20 -18.21
C ASN A 137 -2.77 -4.33 -18.23
N ASN A 138 -2.55 -5.41 -17.49
CA ASN A 138 -3.47 -6.54 -17.39
C ASN A 138 -3.82 -6.83 -15.92
N PRO A 139 -4.85 -6.20 -15.34
CA PRO A 139 -5.25 -6.43 -13.95
C PRO A 139 -5.65 -7.88 -13.63
N SER A 140 -6.07 -8.66 -14.62
CA SER A 140 -6.40 -10.09 -14.44
C SER A 140 -5.18 -11.01 -14.63
N GLY A 141 -4.03 -10.46 -14.98
CA GLY A 141 -2.78 -11.22 -15.12
C GLY A 141 -2.29 -11.74 -13.77
N THR A 142 -1.65 -12.91 -13.77
CA THR A 142 -1.17 -13.57 -12.54
C THR A 142 0.35 -13.52 -12.37
N ALA A 143 1.05 -12.78 -13.24
CA ALA A 143 2.48 -12.59 -13.10
C ALA A 143 2.80 -11.71 -11.89
N ALA A 144 3.74 -12.16 -11.06
CA ALA A 144 4.23 -11.37 -9.94
C ALA A 144 5.02 -10.15 -10.44
N MET A 145 4.67 -8.96 -9.96
CA MET A 145 5.30 -7.70 -10.38
C MET A 145 5.57 -6.79 -9.19
N ASN A 146 6.67 -6.03 -9.29
CA ASN A 146 7.03 -5.02 -8.31
C ASN A 146 6.74 -3.63 -8.87
N LEU A 147 5.98 -2.82 -8.13
CA LEU A 147 5.63 -1.46 -8.48
C LEU A 147 6.17 -0.50 -7.43
N ASN A 148 6.99 0.44 -7.85
CA ASN A 148 7.47 1.50 -6.97
C ASN A 148 7.00 2.86 -7.49
N GLY A 149 6.39 3.65 -6.63
CA GLY A 149 6.12 5.07 -6.86
C GLY A 149 7.38 5.92 -6.78
N ASN A 150 7.22 7.16 -6.37
CA ASN A 150 8.31 8.08 -6.11
C ASN A 150 7.98 9.00 -4.90
N GLU A 151 8.46 10.24 -4.88
CA GLU A 151 8.24 11.16 -3.76
C GLU A 151 6.88 11.88 -3.75
N PHE A 152 6.06 11.70 -4.77
CA PHE A 152 4.73 12.31 -4.89
C PHE A 152 3.61 11.34 -4.53
N ALA A 153 2.40 11.84 -4.33
CA ALA A 153 1.23 11.01 -4.05
C ALA A 153 0.71 10.33 -5.33
N GLN A 154 0.67 8.99 -5.31
CA GLN A 154 0.21 8.19 -6.44
C GLN A 154 -0.96 7.26 -6.09
N THR A 155 -1.66 6.82 -7.13
CA THR A 155 -2.48 5.61 -7.11
C THR A 155 -1.73 4.50 -7.84
N ILE A 156 -1.35 3.43 -7.11
CA ILE A 156 -0.59 2.30 -7.65
C ILE A 156 -1.48 1.07 -7.71
N GLN A 157 -1.61 0.49 -8.89
CA GLN A 157 -2.52 -0.61 -9.18
C GLN A 157 -1.77 -1.84 -9.70
N GLY A 158 -1.83 -2.92 -8.95
CA GLY A 158 -1.27 -4.22 -9.27
C GLY A 158 -2.09 -5.03 -10.30
N ASN A 159 -2.04 -6.36 -10.16
CA ASN A 159 -2.83 -7.32 -10.94
C ASN A 159 -3.28 -8.50 -10.04
N ALA A 160 -3.85 -9.56 -10.61
CA ALA A 160 -4.26 -10.74 -9.86
C ALA A 160 -3.09 -11.70 -9.51
N GLY A 161 -1.84 -11.28 -9.65
CA GLY A 161 -0.64 -12.00 -9.22
C GLY A 161 -0.03 -11.37 -7.98
N ALA A 162 0.88 -12.06 -7.30
CA ALA A 162 1.55 -11.55 -6.10
C ALA A 162 2.40 -10.32 -6.44
N ASN A 163 1.99 -9.16 -5.96
CA ASN A 163 2.66 -7.88 -6.19
C ASN A 163 3.45 -7.41 -4.97
N ALA A 164 4.54 -6.69 -5.20
CA ALA A 164 5.19 -5.89 -4.17
C ALA A 164 5.00 -4.42 -4.54
N ILE A 165 4.23 -3.70 -3.73
CA ILE A 165 3.83 -2.32 -4.00
C ILE A 165 4.43 -1.41 -2.94
N ASN A 166 5.16 -0.40 -3.38
CA ASN A 166 5.82 0.58 -2.52
C ASN A 166 5.58 1.99 -3.08
N GLY A 167 4.80 2.79 -2.38
CA GLY A 167 4.51 4.16 -2.79
C GLY A 167 5.73 5.07 -2.70
N LEU A 168 6.67 4.76 -1.80
CA LEU A 168 7.71 5.68 -1.37
C LEU A 168 7.11 6.93 -0.73
N GLY A 169 7.68 8.11 -0.97
CA GLY A 169 7.15 9.33 -0.35
C GLY A 169 5.82 9.76 -0.95
N GLY A 170 5.11 10.60 -0.21
CA GLY A 170 3.77 11.02 -0.60
C GLY A 170 2.69 10.37 0.27
N ALA A 171 1.45 10.56 -0.09
CA ALA A 171 0.32 9.86 0.52
C ALA A 171 -0.35 9.02 -0.57
N ASP A 172 0.02 7.76 -0.64
CA ASP A 172 -0.28 6.88 -1.76
C ASP A 172 -1.54 6.06 -1.55
N THR A 173 -2.19 5.69 -2.65
CA THR A 173 -3.26 4.69 -2.65
C THR A 173 -2.78 3.44 -3.39
N MET A 174 -2.67 2.32 -2.70
CA MET A 174 -2.14 1.06 -3.21
C MET A 174 -3.23 0.00 -3.29
N ILE A 175 -3.38 -0.64 -4.45
CA ILE A 175 -4.42 -1.63 -4.76
C ILE A 175 -3.74 -2.85 -5.37
N GLY A 176 -3.79 -4.00 -4.71
CA GLY A 176 -3.18 -5.25 -5.21
C GLY A 176 -4.06 -6.02 -6.16
N TYR A 177 -5.37 -5.99 -5.93
CA TYR A 177 -6.44 -6.79 -6.55
C TYR A 177 -6.47 -8.22 -6.03
N GLY A 178 -5.68 -9.11 -6.55
CA GLY A 178 -5.64 -10.50 -6.14
C GLY A 178 -4.22 -11.03 -6.16
N GLY A 179 -3.99 -12.14 -5.50
CA GLY A 179 -2.65 -12.65 -5.26
C GLY A 179 -2.27 -12.44 -3.79
N ASN A 180 -1.05 -12.81 -3.44
CA ASN A 180 -0.54 -12.53 -2.09
C ASN A 180 0.34 -11.29 -2.16
N ASP A 181 -0.22 -10.14 -1.82
CA ASP A 181 0.41 -8.85 -2.06
C ASP A 181 1.18 -8.33 -0.84
N GLY A 182 2.25 -7.61 -1.11
CA GLY A 182 3.05 -6.94 -0.09
C GLY A 182 3.05 -5.43 -0.29
N TYR A 183 2.58 -4.71 0.72
CA TYR A 183 2.52 -3.24 0.75
C TYR A 183 3.56 -2.68 1.69
N TYR A 184 4.32 -1.71 1.23
CA TYR A 184 5.32 -1.01 2.04
C TYR A 184 4.83 0.40 2.34
N ILE A 185 4.66 0.67 3.63
CA ILE A 185 4.12 1.92 4.16
C ILE A 185 5.24 2.72 4.82
N ASP A 186 5.48 3.93 4.36
CA ASP A 186 6.43 4.86 4.96
C ASP A 186 5.81 6.22 5.29
N ASN A 187 4.55 6.45 4.89
CA ASN A 187 3.77 7.64 5.19
C ASN A 187 2.44 7.26 5.85
N ALA A 188 2.07 7.96 6.92
CA ALA A 188 0.80 7.72 7.61
C ALA A 188 -0.45 8.07 6.78
N GLY A 189 -0.27 8.79 5.67
CA GLY A 189 -1.33 9.10 4.70
C GLY A 189 -1.57 8.01 3.66
N ASP A 190 -0.72 6.99 3.62
CA ASP A 190 -0.87 5.87 2.68
C ASP A 190 -2.16 5.09 2.94
N LYS A 191 -2.75 4.57 1.88
CA LYS A 191 -3.95 3.75 1.95
C LYS A 191 -3.75 2.45 1.18
N VAL A 192 -4.03 1.34 1.85
CA VAL A 192 -4.11 0.02 1.22
C VAL A 192 -5.57 -0.33 1.01
N ILE A 193 -5.92 -0.75 -0.19
CA ILE A 193 -7.26 -1.20 -0.54
C ILE A 193 -7.17 -2.65 -0.99
N GLU A 194 -7.70 -3.55 -0.18
CA GLU A 194 -7.78 -4.98 -0.44
C GLU A 194 -9.20 -5.50 -0.37
N ALA A 195 -9.58 -6.29 -1.36
CA ALA A 195 -10.88 -6.95 -1.39
C ALA A 195 -10.85 -8.28 -0.63
N ALA A 196 -11.95 -8.63 0.03
CA ALA A 196 -12.05 -9.92 0.69
C ALA A 196 -11.87 -11.09 -0.31
N GLY A 197 -10.96 -12.00 -0.01
CA GLY A 197 -10.64 -13.14 -0.88
C GLY A 197 -9.62 -12.83 -1.97
N GLY A 198 -8.96 -11.65 -1.92
CA GLY A 198 -7.86 -11.28 -2.81
C GLY A 198 -6.65 -12.17 -2.69
N GLY A 199 -6.39 -12.69 -1.50
CA GLY A 199 -5.20 -13.51 -1.24
C GLY A 199 -4.86 -13.55 0.23
N ARG A 200 -3.58 -13.60 0.54
CA ARG A 200 -3.04 -13.36 1.86
C ARG A 200 -2.04 -12.22 1.79
N ASP A 201 -2.47 -11.08 2.29
CA ASP A 201 -1.84 -9.81 2.05
C ASP A 201 -1.08 -9.28 3.27
N THR A 202 -0.01 -8.58 3.01
CA THR A 202 0.90 -8.10 4.06
C THR A 202 1.12 -6.60 3.92
N VAL A 203 0.88 -5.88 4.99
CA VAL A 203 1.32 -4.49 5.17
C VAL A 203 2.55 -4.46 6.07
N ALA A 204 3.66 -3.96 5.56
CA ALA A 204 4.90 -3.74 6.30
C ALA A 204 5.16 -2.23 6.45
N THR A 205 5.05 -1.72 7.68
CA THR A 205 5.13 -0.26 7.94
C THR A 205 6.37 0.16 8.71
N THR A 206 6.87 1.36 8.43
CA THR A 206 7.92 2.03 9.20
C THR A 206 7.36 3.15 10.10
N VAL A 207 6.08 3.46 9.98
CA VAL A 207 5.37 4.50 10.74
C VAL A 207 4.16 3.92 11.46
N SER A 208 3.56 4.66 12.36
CA SER A 208 2.25 4.29 12.93
C SER A 208 1.21 4.20 11.82
N TYR A 209 0.44 3.12 11.81
CA TYR A 209 -0.50 2.85 10.73
C TYR A 209 -1.78 2.18 11.20
N ALA A 210 -2.88 2.56 10.56
CA ALA A 210 -4.18 1.94 10.76
C ALA A 210 -4.72 1.42 9.43
N LEU A 211 -5.14 0.16 9.41
CA LEU A 211 -5.81 -0.41 8.24
C LEU A 211 -7.14 0.30 7.99
N ALA A 212 -7.41 0.64 6.74
CA ALA A 212 -8.69 1.21 6.37
C ALA A 212 -9.82 0.19 6.57
N ALA A 213 -11.01 0.67 6.95
CA ALA A 213 -12.20 -0.16 6.98
C ALA A 213 -12.46 -0.78 5.59
N GLY A 214 -12.83 -2.04 5.54
CA GLY A 214 -13.06 -2.79 4.29
C GLY A 214 -11.80 -3.33 3.61
N SER A 215 -10.60 -3.00 4.09
CA SER A 215 -9.35 -3.54 3.54
C SER A 215 -9.02 -4.90 4.18
N ALA A 216 -9.14 -5.97 3.43
CA ALA A 216 -9.00 -7.35 3.90
C ALA A 216 -7.54 -7.82 3.89
N VAL A 217 -6.71 -7.20 4.72
CA VAL A 217 -5.29 -7.53 4.92
C VAL A 217 -5.14 -8.48 6.10
N GLU A 218 -4.38 -9.58 5.96
CA GLU A 218 -4.20 -10.58 7.02
C GLU A 218 -3.01 -10.31 7.92
N LEU A 219 -1.99 -9.59 7.44
CA LEU A 219 -0.80 -9.28 8.23
C LEU A 219 -0.48 -7.78 8.20
N LEU A 220 -0.55 -7.14 9.36
CA LEU A 220 -0.02 -5.79 9.59
C LEU A 220 1.21 -5.91 10.50
N ALA A 221 2.38 -5.48 10.03
CA ALA A 221 3.60 -5.64 10.80
C ALA A 221 4.54 -4.43 10.70
N ALA A 222 5.27 -4.18 11.75
CA ALA A 222 6.44 -3.33 11.70
C ALA A 222 7.48 -3.91 10.73
N ARG A 223 7.95 -3.10 9.79
CA ARG A 223 8.93 -3.54 8.77
C ARG A 223 10.26 -3.98 9.39
N TYR A 224 10.66 -3.35 10.49
CA TYR A 224 11.90 -3.63 11.21
C TYR A 224 11.60 -4.07 12.65
N PRO A 225 11.42 -5.36 12.92
CA PRO A 225 11.02 -5.86 14.24
C PRO A 225 12.01 -5.52 15.37
N SER A 226 13.28 -5.34 15.07
CA SER A 226 14.32 -4.96 16.05
C SER A 226 14.45 -3.45 16.28
N ALA A 227 13.71 -2.62 15.54
CA ALA A 227 13.71 -1.18 15.75
C ALA A 227 13.05 -0.82 17.09
N THR A 228 13.59 0.18 17.78
CA THR A 228 13.11 0.62 19.10
C THR A 228 12.27 1.89 19.04
N THR A 229 12.09 2.49 17.87
CA THR A 229 11.16 3.62 17.70
C THR A 229 9.74 3.09 17.83
N ALA A 230 8.98 3.69 18.76
CA ALA A 230 7.60 3.32 18.99
C ALA A 230 6.74 3.55 17.75
N ILE A 231 5.96 2.56 17.35
CA ILE A 231 4.94 2.67 16.31
C ILE A 231 3.62 2.08 16.81
N ASN A 232 2.51 2.72 16.44
CA ASN A 232 1.18 2.26 16.81
C ASN A 232 0.54 1.55 15.62
N LEU A 233 -0.06 0.39 15.84
CA LEU A 233 -0.66 -0.44 14.82
C LEU A 233 -2.14 -0.69 15.15
N THR A 234 -3.01 -0.36 14.22
CA THR A 234 -4.45 -0.57 14.37
C THR A 234 -4.98 -1.41 13.20
N GLY A 235 -5.62 -2.52 13.52
CA GLY A 235 -6.37 -3.34 12.60
C GLY A 235 -7.72 -2.74 12.23
N ASN A 236 -8.59 -3.55 11.67
CA ASN A 236 -9.94 -3.12 11.28
C ASN A 236 -11.01 -4.14 11.71
N GLU A 237 -12.01 -4.43 10.87
CA GLU A 237 -13.09 -5.36 11.20
C GLU A 237 -12.81 -6.83 10.85
N PHE A 238 -11.71 -7.13 10.19
CA PHE A 238 -11.31 -8.50 9.83
C PHE A 238 -10.35 -9.09 10.87
N ALA A 239 -10.17 -10.41 10.83
CA ALA A 239 -9.19 -11.08 11.68
C ALA A 239 -7.78 -10.93 11.11
N GLN A 240 -6.91 -10.23 11.84
CA GLN A 240 -5.52 -9.98 11.44
C GLN A 240 -4.49 -10.64 12.35
N THR A 241 -3.28 -10.75 11.83
CA THR A 241 -2.07 -10.87 12.64
C THR A 241 -1.39 -9.51 12.69
N ILE A 242 -1.20 -8.95 13.90
CA ILE A 242 -0.57 -7.64 14.07
C ILE A 242 0.73 -7.81 14.86
N LYS A 243 1.84 -7.29 14.33
CA LYS A 243 3.16 -7.43 14.94
C LYS A 243 3.87 -6.08 15.08
N GLY A 244 4.14 -5.68 16.30
CA GLY A 244 4.95 -4.50 16.63
C GLY A 244 6.43 -4.68 16.35
N ASN A 245 7.25 -3.83 16.97
CA ASN A 245 8.71 -3.89 16.95
C ASN A 245 9.26 -3.94 18.39
N ALA A 246 10.58 -3.76 18.57
CA ALA A 246 11.18 -3.73 19.90
C ALA A 246 11.00 -2.38 20.64
N GLY A 247 10.21 -1.45 20.14
CA GLY A 247 9.81 -0.20 20.79
C GLY A 247 8.49 -0.35 21.54
N ALA A 248 8.13 0.65 22.35
CA ALA A 248 6.85 0.68 23.06
C ALA A 248 5.69 0.93 22.07
N ASN A 249 4.95 -0.12 21.72
CA ASN A 249 3.89 -0.06 20.73
C ASN A 249 2.49 0.07 21.38
N VAL A 250 1.59 0.75 20.68
CA VAL A 250 0.16 0.63 20.96
C VAL A 250 -0.45 -0.21 19.86
N ILE A 251 -1.02 -1.37 20.25
CA ILE A 251 -1.57 -2.36 19.33
C ILE A 251 -3.06 -2.52 19.61
N ASN A 252 -3.87 -2.26 18.59
CA ASN A 252 -5.32 -2.40 18.61
C ASN A 252 -5.75 -3.33 17.47
N GLY A 253 -6.29 -4.49 17.77
CA GLY A 253 -6.81 -5.44 16.77
C GLY A 253 -7.99 -4.87 15.98
N GLY A 254 -8.82 -4.09 16.65
CA GLY A 254 -10.09 -3.66 16.11
C GLY A 254 -11.20 -4.65 16.41
N ARG A 255 -12.01 -4.96 15.42
CA ARG A 255 -12.93 -6.10 15.48
C ARG A 255 -12.27 -7.29 14.79
N GLY A 256 -12.81 -8.47 15.05
CA GLY A 256 -12.25 -9.72 14.54
C GLY A 256 -11.60 -10.52 15.66
N ALA A 257 -11.10 -11.69 15.34
CA ALA A 257 -10.33 -12.49 16.27
C ALA A 257 -8.84 -12.40 15.88
N ASP A 258 -8.15 -11.45 16.47
CA ASP A 258 -6.82 -11.04 16.07
C ASP A 258 -5.71 -11.81 16.80
N THR A 259 -4.55 -11.89 16.17
CA THR A 259 -3.33 -12.38 16.81
C THR A 259 -2.35 -11.22 16.95
N LEU A 260 -2.11 -10.80 18.20
CA LEU A 260 -1.34 -9.62 18.55
C LEU A 260 0.02 -10.03 19.14
N THR A 261 1.08 -9.39 18.67
CA THR A 261 2.46 -9.60 19.13
C THR A 261 3.12 -8.24 19.33
N GLY A 262 3.55 -7.93 20.56
CA GLY A 262 4.25 -6.69 20.89
C GLY A 262 5.70 -6.71 20.45
N ASN A 263 6.36 -7.85 20.54
CA ASN A 263 7.79 -8.11 20.52
C ASN A 263 8.47 -7.60 21.81
N GLY A 264 9.26 -6.58 21.76
CA GLY A 264 9.92 -6.03 22.93
C GLY A 264 9.50 -4.59 23.17
N GLY A 265 9.75 -4.11 24.36
CA GLY A 265 9.31 -2.76 24.75
C GLY A 265 8.26 -2.81 25.86
N ASN A 266 7.63 -1.69 26.11
CA ASN A 266 6.50 -1.59 27.04
C ASN A 266 5.24 -1.39 26.18
N ASP A 267 4.57 -2.48 25.82
CA ASP A 267 3.49 -2.46 24.86
C ASP A 267 2.12 -2.24 25.52
N ALA A 268 1.22 -1.62 24.79
CA ALA A 268 -0.16 -1.44 25.19
C ALA A 268 -1.09 -2.15 24.18
N PHE A 269 -1.78 -3.19 24.66
CA PHE A 269 -2.81 -3.90 23.88
C PHE A 269 -4.17 -3.31 24.20
N VAL A 270 -4.86 -2.76 23.18
CA VAL A 270 -6.06 -1.94 23.36
C VAL A 270 -7.32 -2.71 22.98
N PHE A 271 -8.31 -2.70 23.86
CA PHE A 271 -9.64 -3.30 23.70
C PHE A 271 -10.70 -2.21 23.82
N ASN A 272 -11.16 -1.69 22.70
CA ASN A 272 -12.13 -0.58 22.62
C ASN A 272 -13.30 -0.86 21.64
N THR A 273 -13.50 -2.14 21.29
CA THR A 273 -14.57 -2.59 20.40
C THR A 273 -15.54 -3.50 21.14
N ALA A 274 -16.74 -3.65 20.60
CA ALA A 274 -17.80 -4.45 21.24
C ALA A 274 -17.37 -5.90 21.47
N LEU A 275 -17.61 -6.42 22.67
CA LEU A 275 -17.30 -7.79 23.05
C LEU A 275 -18.21 -8.80 22.35
N GLY A 276 -17.70 -10.01 22.10
CA GLY A 276 -18.48 -11.09 21.51
C GLY A 276 -17.63 -12.24 21.00
N ALA A 277 -18.24 -13.37 20.70
CA ALA A 277 -17.54 -14.60 20.31
C ALA A 277 -16.67 -14.48 19.05
N GLY A 278 -16.96 -13.51 18.18
CA GLY A 278 -16.16 -13.21 16.96
C GLY A 278 -15.07 -12.16 17.18
N ASN A 279 -14.85 -11.71 18.40
CA ASN A 279 -13.93 -10.63 18.75
C ASN A 279 -13.12 -11.00 20.00
N ILE A 280 -12.41 -12.13 19.93
CA ILE A 280 -11.57 -12.64 21.00
C ILE A 280 -10.13 -12.69 20.47
N ASP A 281 -9.32 -11.75 20.93
CA ASP A 281 -7.96 -11.62 20.45
C ASP A 281 -7.00 -12.54 21.21
N ARG A 282 -5.91 -12.88 20.56
CA ARG A 282 -4.81 -13.63 21.15
C ARG A 282 -3.56 -12.79 21.23
N ILE A 283 -3.10 -12.48 22.45
CA ILE A 283 -1.80 -11.85 22.68
C ILE A 283 -0.76 -12.97 22.88
N THR A 284 0.30 -12.95 22.06
CA THR A 284 1.23 -14.10 21.96
C THR A 284 2.43 -14.02 22.90
N ASP A 285 2.83 -12.83 23.31
CA ASP A 285 4.10 -12.56 24.01
C ASP A 285 3.97 -11.60 25.20
N PHE A 286 2.79 -11.43 25.79
CA PHE A 286 2.52 -10.52 26.89
C PHE A 286 3.52 -10.66 28.03
N ASN A 287 4.27 -9.61 28.29
CA ASN A 287 5.20 -9.50 29.41
C ASN A 287 4.60 -8.65 30.53
N LYS A 288 4.12 -9.30 31.60
CA LYS A 288 3.45 -8.63 32.73
C LYS A 288 4.27 -7.54 33.45
N LEU A 289 5.61 -7.51 33.25
CA LEU A 289 6.48 -6.51 33.85
C LEU A 289 6.62 -5.25 33.01
N GLN A 290 6.31 -5.35 31.74
CA GLN A 290 6.50 -4.27 30.76
C GLN A 290 5.18 -3.82 30.14
N ASP A 291 4.32 -4.79 29.77
CA ASP A 291 3.13 -4.54 28.96
C ASP A 291 1.90 -4.19 29.79
N LYS A 292 0.95 -3.56 29.10
CA LYS A 292 -0.37 -3.19 29.65
C LYS A 292 -1.49 -3.64 28.73
N ILE A 293 -2.62 -3.95 29.31
CA ILE A 293 -3.89 -4.16 28.64
C ILE A 293 -4.74 -2.91 28.91
N HIS A 294 -5.06 -2.19 27.84
CA HIS A 294 -5.91 -1.00 27.89
C HIS A 294 -7.34 -1.41 27.53
N ILE A 295 -8.28 -1.13 28.41
CA ILE A 295 -9.71 -1.45 28.22
C ILE A 295 -10.53 -0.18 28.30
N ASP A 296 -11.43 0.02 27.33
CA ASP A 296 -12.28 1.21 27.24
C ASP A 296 -13.51 1.06 28.14
N ASN A 297 -13.75 2.00 29.07
CA ASN A 297 -14.89 1.94 29.99
C ASN A 297 -16.25 2.09 29.30
N ALA A 298 -16.31 2.58 28.07
CA ALA A 298 -17.54 2.57 27.25
C ALA A 298 -17.93 1.14 26.86
N ILE A 299 -16.98 0.22 26.77
CA ILE A 299 -17.18 -1.19 26.44
C ILE A 299 -17.22 -2.04 27.73
N PHE A 300 -16.29 -1.79 28.63
CA PHE A 300 -16.14 -2.48 29.91
C PHE A 300 -16.87 -1.68 31.01
N ALA A 301 -18.19 -1.66 30.91
CA ALA A 301 -19.04 -0.81 31.73
C ALA A 301 -18.89 -1.07 33.24
N GLY A 302 -18.92 -0.02 34.01
CA GLY A 302 -18.79 -0.08 35.47
C GLY A 302 -17.35 0.00 35.97
N LEU A 303 -16.36 0.11 35.08
CA LEU A 303 -14.97 0.42 35.42
C LEU A 303 -14.72 1.94 35.37
N SER A 304 -13.91 2.45 36.28
CA SER A 304 -13.50 3.85 36.32
C SER A 304 -12.17 4.02 35.61
N SER A 305 -12.00 5.12 34.85
CA SER A 305 -10.74 5.43 34.16
C SER A 305 -9.54 5.48 35.12
N GLY A 306 -8.39 5.04 34.64
CA GLY A 306 -7.14 4.96 35.36
C GLY A 306 -6.68 3.52 35.60
N ALA A 307 -5.85 3.31 36.62
CA ALA A 307 -5.39 1.97 36.98
C ALA A 307 -6.57 1.13 37.48
N LEU A 308 -6.68 -0.12 36.98
CA LEU A 308 -7.71 -1.05 37.46
C LEU A 308 -7.52 -1.32 38.97
N THR A 309 -8.60 -1.23 39.75
CA THR A 309 -8.54 -1.52 41.17
C THR A 309 -8.34 -3.03 41.44
N SER A 310 -7.66 -3.37 42.54
CA SER A 310 -7.45 -4.77 42.89
C SER A 310 -8.76 -5.53 43.16
N ALA A 311 -9.81 -4.83 43.60
CA ALA A 311 -11.13 -5.38 43.79
C ALA A 311 -11.86 -5.76 42.49
N ALA A 312 -11.50 -5.12 41.37
CA ALA A 312 -12.12 -5.40 40.09
C ALA A 312 -11.40 -6.52 39.30
N PHE A 313 -10.31 -7.09 39.81
CA PHE A 313 -9.56 -8.15 39.16
C PHE A 313 -9.54 -9.44 39.99
N PHE A 314 -9.86 -10.53 39.34
CA PHE A 314 -9.75 -11.84 39.97
C PHE A 314 -9.04 -12.86 39.06
N ALA A 315 -8.05 -13.59 39.63
CA ALA A 315 -7.39 -14.70 38.96
C ALA A 315 -8.14 -15.98 39.17
N GLY A 316 -9.12 -16.27 38.34
CA GLY A 316 -10.00 -17.43 38.43
C GLY A 316 -10.80 -17.67 37.17
N ALA A 317 -11.48 -18.81 37.09
CA ALA A 317 -12.31 -19.18 35.94
C ALA A 317 -13.70 -18.51 35.94
N ALA A 318 -14.14 -17.99 37.09
CA ALA A 318 -15.38 -17.29 37.31
C ALA A 318 -15.23 -16.28 38.43
N ALA A 319 -16.09 -15.27 38.49
CA ALA A 319 -16.08 -14.26 39.53
C ALA A 319 -16.24 -14.92 40.92
N HIS A 320 -15.55 -14.36 41.91
CA HIS A 320 -15.55 -14.83 43.29
C HIS A 320 -16.43 -13.91 44.18
N ASP A 321 -16.57 -12.65 43.82
CA ASP A 321 -17.45 -11.70 44.52
C ASP A 321 -18.10 -10.70 43.57
N SER A 322 -18.93 -9.82 44.13
CA SER A 322 -19.70 -8.83 43.33
C SER A 322 -18.87 -7.66 42.80
N SER A 323 -17.60 -7.53 43.15
CA SER A 323 -16.72 -6.47 42.65
C SER A 323 -15.83 -6.90 41.48
N ASP A 324 -15.70 -8.22 41.26
CA ASP A 324 -14.91 -8.78 40.18
C ASP A 324 -15.48 -8.36 38.82
N ARG A 325 -14.63 -7.85 37.94
CA ARG A 325 -14.99 -7.40 36.58
C ARG A 325 -14.10 -8.03 35.53
N ILE A 326 -12.80 -8.11 35.78
CA ILE A 326 -11.82 -8.69 34.87
C ILE A 326 -11.33 -10.02 35.48
N LEU A 327 -11.54 -11.08 34.75
CA LEU A 327 -11.22 -12.43 35.15
C LEU A 327 -10.10 -12.99 34.29
N TYR A 328 -9.08 -13.56 34.92
CA TYR A 328 -8.03 -14.28 34.22
C TYR A 328 -7.99 -15.75 34.62
N ASN A 329 -8.34 -16.62 33.68
CA ASN A 329 -8.23 -18.07 33.90
C ASN A 329 -6.79 -18.52 33.64
N ASN A 330 -6.05 -18.72 34.71
CA ASN A 330 -4.64 -19.11 34.67
C ASN A 330 -4.36 -20.44 33.95
N SER A 331 -5.34 -21.35 33.91
CA SER A 331 -5.19 -22.65 33.23
C SER A 331 -5.33 -22.58 31.73
N THR A 332 -6.14 -21.67 31.22
CA THR A 332 -6.45 -21.53 29.79
C THR A 332 -5.84 -20.28 29.16
N GLY A 333 -5.49 -19.30 29.98
CA GLY A 333 -5.07 -17.96 29.53
C GLY A 333 -6.24 -17.02 29.18
N ALA A 334 -7.48 -17.45 29.34
CA ALA A 334 -8.65 -16.64 28.98
C ALA A 334 -8.77 -15.39 29.87
N LEU A 335 -8.97 -14.25 29.24
CA LEU A 335 -9.38 -12.99 29.87
C LEU A 335 -10.86 -12.74 29.54
N SER A 336 -11.65 -12.57 30.60
CA SER A 336 -13.09 -12.32 30.46
C SER A 336 -13.52 -11.09 31.24
N PHE A 337 -14.57 -10.44 30.75
CA PHE A 337 -15.29 -9.37 31.42
C PHE A 337 -16.58 -9.92 32.02
N ASP A 338 -16.84 -9.56 33.25
CA ASP A 338 -18.08 -9.87 33.97
C ASP A 338 -18.68 -8.56 34.48
N SER A 339 -19.90 -8.25 34.05
CA SER A 339 -20.50 -6.93 34.32
C SER A 339 -21.08 -6.80 35.73
N ASP A 340 -21.35 -7.90 36.45
CA ASP A 340 -22.00 -7.91 37.77
C ASP A 340 -21.32 -8.82 38.81
N GLY A 341 -20.23 -9.49 38.45
CA GLY A 341 -19.49 -10.41 39.32
C GLY A 341 -20.25 -11.69 39.57
N ILE A 342 -20.54 -11.99 40.84
CA ILE A 342 -21.34 -13.19 41.22
C ILE A 342 -22.84 -13.06 40.90
N GLY A 343 -23.23 -12.07 40.07
CA GLY A 343 -24.60 -11.88 39.63
C GLY A 343 -25.06 -12.90 38.58
N GLY A 344 -26.09 -12.53 37.83
CA GLY A 344 -26.70 -13.44 36.83
C GLY A 344 -26.16 -13.24 35.42
N ALA A 345 -25.31 -12.25 35.17
CA ALA A 345 -24.73 -11.98 33.84
C ALA A 345 -23.68 -13.07 33.51
N VAL A 346 -23.64 -13.42 32.23
CA VAL A 346 -22.62 -14.36 31.74
C VAL A 346 -21.35 -13.59 31.39
N GLN A 347 -20.23 -14.00 31.98
CA GLN A 347 -18.92 -13.43 31.62
C GLN A 347 -18.63 -13.59 30.14
N THR A 348 -18.04 -12.56 29.53
CA THR A 348 -17.70 -12.54 28.10
C THR A 348 -16.19 -12.51 27.93
N GLN A 349 -15.63 -13.55 27.28
CA GLN A 349 -14.21 -13.56 26.94
C GLN A 349 -13.91 -12.52 25.88
N PHE A 350 -12.80 -11.77 26.02
CA PHE A 350 -12.34 -10.77 25.08
C PHE A 350 -10.89 -11.00 24.59
N ALA A 351 -10.09 -11.74 25.38
CA ALA A 351 -8.73 -12.07 24.95
C ALA A 351 -8.26 -13.43 25.47
N THR A 352 -7.14 -13.87 24.93
CA THR A 352 -6.38 -15.04 25.42
C THR A 352 -4.91 -14.66 25.50
N LEU A 353 -4.32 -14.87 26.67
CA LEU A 353 -2.88 -14.77 26.94
C LEU A 353 -2.25 -16.16 27.05
N SER A 354 -0.94 -16.21 27.24
CA SER A 354 -0.28 -17.45 27.65
C SER A 354 -0.81 -17.92 28.99
N PRO A 355 -1.13 -19.22 29.17
CA PRO A 355 -1.47 -19.77 30.49
C PRO A 355 -0.32 -19.62 31.49
N GLY A 356 -0.66 -19.62 32.77
CA GLY A 356 0.33 -19.62 33.86
C GLY A 356 0.91 -18.25 34.22
N LEU A 357 0.42 -17.15 33.60
CA LEU A 357 0.86 -15.79 33.96
C LEU A 357 0.32 -15.44 35.38
N SER A 358 1.20 -14.91 36.24
CA SER A 358 0.77 -14.35 37.52
C SER A 358 0.33 -12.90 37.29
N LEU A 359 -0.85 -12.70 36.71
CA LEU A 359 -1.43 -11.40 36.49
C LEU A 359 -2.00 -10.78 37.75
N THR A 360 -2.03 -9.45 37.79
CA THR A 360 -2.70 -8.65 38.82
C THR A 360 -3.43 -7.49 38.14
N ALA A 361 -4.23 -6.74 38.87
CA ALA A 361 -4.88 -5.53 38.39
C ALA A 361 -3.89 -4.52 37.78
N ALA A 362 -2.63 -4.53 38.22
CA ALA A 362 -1.59 -3.63 37.68
C ALA A 362 -1.26 -3.87 36.20
N ALA A 363 -1.65 -5.00 35.60
CA ALA A 363 -1.51 -5.26 34.18
C ALA A 363 -2.51 -4.44 33.33
N PHE A 364 -3.53 -3.85 33.95
CA PHE A 364 -4.66 -3.22 33.24
C PHE A 364 -4.70 -1.72 33.49
N PHE A 365 -5.11 -0.99 32.47
CA PHE A 365 -5.41 0.43 32.51
C PHE A 365 -6.76 0.68 31.83
N VAL A 366 -7.64 1.41 32.48
CA VAL A 366 -8.99 1.75 31.99
C VAL A 366 -8.92 3.12 31.33
N THR A 367 -9.27 3.19 30.06
CA THR A 367 -9.27 4.42 29.25
C THR A 367 -10.67 5.04 29.17
#